data_3a5753a8c39debe88585b756eefae99f
#
_entry.id   3a5753a8c39debe88585b756eefae99f
#
_cell.length_a   1.000
_cell.length_b   1.000
_cell.length_c   1.000
_cell.angle_alpha   90.00
_cell.angle_beta   90.00
_cell.angle_gamma   90.00
#
_symmetry.space_group_name_H-M   'P 1'
#
loop_
_entity.id
_entity.type
_entity.pdbx_description
1 polymer ?
#
loop_
_entity_poly.entity_id
_entity_poly.type
_entity_poly.pdbx_seq_one_letter_code
_entity_poly.pdbx_strand_id
1 'polypeptide(L)'
;MNVAYFWMVPLFLAGFIVVHLAKMMRLYLILMEQKIEFRRFVLTYLKTTFVNLVIPFKLGEVYRIFCFSRETKVFQIGLFSVMVDRFFDTIALLVLLIPFEVFITGEVTWVTGVLAVAAILAVFIFIVFPGIYTYLNRYIIMNKTSVRSMTVLRGLEVAKTWYDYVRNLISGRYALIILLSCAAWIAETGVLWCLSSMRHMAFGASAFSEYIAAIFMSGTSQVLTAYTWISATMIGVLTVVGYTICLIRRRGSQKQKKLK
;
A
#
# COMPACT_ATOMS: atom_id res chain seq x y z
N MET A 1 1.92 32.45 21.07
CA MET A 1 1.72 31.44 19.97
C MET A 1 2.53 31.95 18.80
N ASN A 2 3.68 31.31 18.51
CA ASN A 2 4.62 31.80 17.49
C ASN A 2 4.00 31.72 16.08
N VAL A 3 4.18 32.76 15.28
CA VAL A 3 3.70 32.85 13.87
C VAL A 3 4.11 31.64 13.03
N ALA A 4 5.22 30.99 13.35
CA ALA A 4 5.70 29.78 12.69
C ALA A 4 4.70 28.60 12.78
N TYR A 5 3.95 28.45 13.88
CA TYR A 5 2.97 27.35 14.03
C TYR A 5 1.74 27.53 13.15
N PHE A 6 1.38 28.77 12.83
CA PHE A 6 0.24 29.06 11.96
C PHE A 6 0.43 28.49 10.55
N TRP A 7 1.65 28.54 10.04
CA TRP A 7 1.98 27.98 8.71
C TRP A 7 2.20 26.47 8.70
N MET A 8 2.53 25.85 9.84
CA MET A 8 2.73 24.41 9.93
C MET A 8 1.42 23.62 9.79
N VAL A 9 0.30 24.14 10.25
CA VAL A 9 -1.00 23.45 10.13
C VAL A 9 -1.44 23.28 8.68
N PRO A 10 -1.51 24.32 7.83
CA PRO A 10 -1.85 24.13 6.41
C PRO A 10 -0.82 23.28 5.66
N LEU A 11 0.46 23.36 6.00
CA LEU A 11 1.49 22.51 5.42
C LEU A 11 1.29 21.03 5.79
N PHE A 12 0.97 20.74 7.03
CA PHE A 12 0.61 19.40 7.50
C PHE A 12 -0.61 18.86 6.74
N LEU A 13 -1.68 19.66 6.62
CA LEU A 13 -2.90 19.28 5.91
C LEU A 13 -2.63 19.01 4.42
N ALA A 14 -1.88 19.88 3.77
CA ALA A 14 -1.50 19.72 2.38
C ALA A 14 -0.67 18.45 2.16
N GLY A 15 0.35 18.24 3.01
CA GLY A 15 1.17 17.02 2.97
C GLY A 15 0.35 15.75 3.20
N PHE A 16 -0.56 15.77 4.17
CA PHE A 16 -1.48 14.67 4.45
C PHE A 16 -2.35 14.31 3.24
N ILE A 17 -2.92 15.33 2.59
CA ILE A 17 -3.71 15.13 1.36
C ILE A 17 -2.84 14.51 0.25
N VAL A 18 -1.63 15.02 0.05
CA VAL A 18 -0.68 14.49 -0.96
C VAL A 18 -0.35 13.03 -0.69
N VAL A 19 -0.04 12.66 0.56
CA VAL A 19 0.24 11.27 0.96
C VAL A 19 -0.90 10.33 0.57
N HIS A 20 -2.12 10.68 1.00
CA HIS A 20 -3.27 9.82 0.75
C HIS A 20 -3.70 9.81 -0.71
N LEU A 21 -3.53 10.92 -1.44
CA LEU A 21 -3.78 11.00 -2.87
C LEU A 21 -2.79 10.12 -3.64
N ALA A 22 -1.50 10.20 -3.34
CA ALA A 22 -0.47 9.37 -3.96
C ALA A 22 -0.71 7.87 -3.70
N LYS A 23 -0.99 7.48 -2.45
CA LYS A 23 -1.31 6.09 -2.07
C LYS A 23 -2.60 5.60 -2.76
N MET A 24 -3.62 6.44 -2.86
CA MET A 24 -4.88 6.14 -3.54
C MET A 24 -4.69 5.97 -5.04
N MET A 25 -3.98 6.89 -5.69
CA MET A 25 -3.71 6.84 -7.13
C MET A 25 -2.85 5.64 -7.50
N ARG A 26 -1.84 5.31 -6.68
CA ARG A 26 -1.03 4.10 -6.85
C ARG A 26 -1.89 2.84 -6.88
N LEU A 27 -2.75 2.65 -5.88
CA LEU A 27 -3.65 1.49 -5.82
C LEU A 27 -4.67 1.49 -6.97
N TYR A 28 -5.14 2.68 -7.39
CA TYR A 28 -6.01 2.80 -8.55
C TYR A 28 -5.34 2.36 -9.84
N LEU A 29 -4.06 2.74 -10.05
CA LEU A 29 -3.28 2.29 -11.21
C LEU A 29 -3.10 0.78 -11.24
N ILE A 30 -2.89 0.14 -10.08
CA ILE A 30 -2.80 -1.32 -9.96
C ILE A 30 -4.14 -1.97 -10.38
N LEU A 31 -5.27 -1.42 -9.96
CA LEU A 31 -6.60 -1.98 -10.22
C LEU A 31 -7.29 -1.44 -11.48
N MET A 32 -6.63 -0.60 -12.27
CA MET A 32 -7.23 0.13 -13.39
C MET A 32 -7.86 -0.81 -14.45
N GLU A 33 -7.25 -1.97 -14.71
CA GLU A 33 -7.79 -2.96 -15.67
C GLU A 33 -9.09 -3.61 -15.22
N GLN A 34 -9.38 -3.57 -13.93
CA GLN A 34 -10.58 -4.20 -13.37
C GLN A 34 -11.86 -3.37 -13.61
N LYS A 35 -11.75 -2.21 -14.29
CA LYS A 35 -12.87 -1.32 -14.64
C LYS A 35 -13.79 -0.98 -13.46
N ILE A 36 -13.20 -0.85 -12.26
CA ILE A 36 -13.93 -0.43 -11.07
C ILE A 36 -14.33 1.04 -11.26
N GLU A 37 -15.60 1.37 -11.03
CA GLU A 37 -16.05 2.76 -11.04
C GLU A 37 -15.23 3.59 -10.03
N PHE A 38 -14.60 4.66 -10.49
CA PHE A 38 -13.68 5.49 -9.67
C PHE A 38 -14.30 5.91 -8.33
N ARG A 39 -15.57 6.26 -8.34
CA ARG A 39 -16.29 6.65 -7.12
C ARG A 39 -16.39 5.53 -6.09
N ARG A 40 -16.70 4.30 -6.53
CA ARG A 40 -16.73 3.13 -5.65
C ARG A 40 -15.34 2.80 -5.13
N PHE A 41 -14.33 2.90 -6.00
CA PHE A 41 -12.95 2.73 -5.61
C PHE A 41 -12.53 3.70 -4.49
N VAL A 42 -12.81 5.01 -4.64
CA VAL A 42 -12.48 6.02 -3.62
C VAL A 42 -13.17 5.71 -2.28
N LEU A 43 -14.46 5.38 -2.29
CA LEU A 43 -15.17 5.03 -1.05
C LEU A 43 -14.60 3.78 -0.40
N THR A 44 -14.27 2.76 -1.18
CA THR A 44 -13.65 1.52 -0.68
C THR A 44 -12.25 1.79 -0.14
N TYR A 45 -11.46 2.63 -0.81
CA TYR A 45 -10.14 3.06 -0.34
C TYR A 45 -10.23 3.78 0.99
N LEU A 46 -11.07 4.80 1.13
CA LEU A 46 -11.24 5.57 2.37
C LEU A 46 -11.67 4.66 3.52
N LYS A 47 -12.69 3.83 3.30
CA LYS A 47 -13.19 2.87 4.29
C LYS A 47 -12.10 1.90 4.75
N THR A 48 -11.38 1.29 3.82
CA THR A 48 -10.34 0.31 4.15
C THR A 48 -9.12 0.96 4.80
N THR A 49 -8.79 2.20 4.42
CA THR A 49 -7.70 2.96 5.05
C THR A 49 -8.08 3.34 6.49
N PHE A 50 -9.32 3.78 6.74
CA PHE A 50 -9.82 4.04 8.09
C PHE A 50 -9.72 2.79 8.97
N VAL A 51 -10.23 1.67 8.48
CA VAL A 51 -10.17 0.39 9.21
C VAL A 51 -8.72 -0.03 9.50
N ASN A 52 -7.81 0.16 8.54
CA ASN A 52 -6.39 -0.17 8.71
C ASN A 52 -5.67 0.71 9.75
N LEU A 53 -6.13 1.94 9.95
CA LEU A 53 -5.58 2.84 10.99
C LEU A 53 -6.12 2.52 12.39
N VAL A 54 -7.36 2.02 12.49
CA VAL A 54 -8.02 1.75 13.78
C VAL A 54 -7.72 0.34 14.29
N ILE A 55 -7.65 -0.66 13.40
CA ILE A 55 -7.47 -2.06 13.80
C ILE A 55 -5.97 -2.39 13.89
N PRO A 56 -5.49 -2.84 15.06
CA PRO A 56 -4.10 -3.23 15.25
C PRO A 56 -3.77 -4.56 14.52
N PHE A 57 -2.49 -4.95 14.56
CA PHE A 57 -1.98 -6.25 14.06
C PHE A 57 -2.16 -6.49 12.56
N LYS A 58 -2.19 -5.43 11.73
CA LYS A 58 -2.33 -5.51 10.26
C LYS A 58 -3.59 -6.23 9.76
N LEU A 59 -4.57 -6.50 10.64
CA LEU A 59 -5.86 -7.08 10.26
C LEU A 59 -6.65 -6.18 9.30
N GLY A 60 -6.38 -4.88 9.33
CA GLY A 60 -6.91 -3.93 8.36
C GLY A 60 -6.51 -4.24 6.91
N GLU A 61 -5.31 -4.81 6.69
CA GLU A 61 -4.88 -5.25 5.35
C GLU A 61 -5.72 -6.45 4.86
N VAL A 62 -6.03 -7.40 5.74
CA VAL A 62 -6.91 -8.53 5.43
C VAL A 62 -8.31 -8.03 5.05
N TYR A 63 -8.84 -7.06 5.81
CA TYR A 63 -10.10 -6.40 5.49
C TYR A 63 -10.05 -5.68 4.13
N ARG A 64 -8.92 -5.04 3.82
CA ARG A 64 -8.68 -4.38 2.53
C ARG A 64 -8.71 -5.38 1.37
N ILE A 65 -8.01 -6.52 1.51
CA ILE A 65 -8.06 -7.63 0.54
C ILE A 65 -9.50 -8.07 0.30
N PHE A 66 -10.26 -8.30 1.36
CA PHE A 66 -11.66 -8.74 1.26
C PHE A 66 -12.55 -7.71 0.55
N CYS A 67 -12.43 -6.43 0.88
CA CYS A 67 -13.20 -5.36 0.24
C CYS A 67 -12.90 -5.27 -1.26
N PHE A 68 -11.62 -5.25 -1.67
CA PHE A 68 -11.27 -5.19 -3.09
C PHE A 68 -11.60 -6.49 -3.83
N SER A 69 -11.48 -7.66 -3.21
CA SER A 69 -11.95 -8.92 -3.78
C SER A 69 -13.44 -8.90 -4.07
N ARG A 70 -14.23 -8.26 -3.20
CA ARG A 70 -15.68 -8.10 -3.42
C ARG A 70 -16.00 -7.15 -4.58
N GLU A 71 -15.24 -6.06 -4.72
CA GLU A 71 -15.43 -5.11 -5.83
C GLU A 71 -15.01 -5.71 -7.18
N THR A 72 -13.93 -6.48 -7.22
CA THR A 72 -13.43 -7.14 -8.43
C THR A 72 -14.13 -8.47 -8.73
N LYS A 73 -14.90 -9.02 -7.79
CA LYS A 73 -15.51 -10.35 -7.83
C LYS A 73 -14.52 -11.51 -7.98
N VAL A 74 -13.23 -11.26 -7.84
CA VAL A 74 -12.15 -12.26 -7.94
C VAL A 74 -11.21 -12.09 -6.75
N PHE A 75 -11.13 -13.11 -5.89
CA PHE A 75 -10.32 -13.06 -4.67
C PHE A 75 -8.83 -12.81 -4.95
N GLN A 76 -8.29 -13.50 -5.95
CA GLN A 76 -6.88 -13.39 -6.31
C GLN A 76 -6.49 -11.96 -6.70
N ILE A 77 -7.35 -11.25 -7.41
CA ILE A 77 -7.08 -9.86 -7.82
C ILE A 77 -7.02 -8.95 -6.61
N GLY A 78 -7.97 -9.08 -5.67
CA GLY A 78 -7.95 -8.32 -4.42
C GLY A 78 -6.69 -8.61 -3.60
N LEU A 79 -6.31 -9.87 -3.47
CA LEU A 79 -5.11 -10.30 -2.75
C LEU A 79 -3.84 -9.73 -3.40
N PHE A 80 -3.63 -9.99 -4.68
CA PHE A 80 -2.41 -9.56 -5.37
C PHE A 80 -2.30 -8.06 -5.51
N SER A 81 -3.42 -7.33 -5.67
CA SER A 81 -3.37 -5.86 -5.72
C SER A 81 -2.84 -5.25 -4.43
N VAL A 82 -3.25 -5.79 -3.27
CA VAL A 82 -2.75 -5.32 -1.98
C VAL A 82 -1.30 -5.76 -1.75
N MET A 83 -0.91 -6.98 -2.15
CA MET A 83 0.48 -7.45 -2.05
C MET A 83 1.42 -6.59 -2.92
N VAL A 84 1.04 -6.31 -4.16
CA VAL A 84 1.80 -5.46 -5.08
C VAL A 84 1.91 -4.03 -4.53
N ASP A 85 0.81 -3.48 -4.01
CA ASP A 85 0.79 -2.16 -3.37
C ASP A 85 1.80 -2.09 -2.22
N ARG A 86 1.83 -3.09 -1.34
CA ARG A 86 2.78 -3.17 -0.23
C ARG A 86 4.23 -3.38 -0.68
N PHE A 87 4.43 -4.19 -1.70
CA PHE A 87 5.75 -4.44 -2.25
C PHE A 87 6.39 -3.15 -2.79
N PHE A 88 5.67 -2.39 -3.61
CA PHE A 88 6.16 -1.10 -4.12
C PHE A 88 6.33 -0.04 -3.02
N ASP A 89 5.48 -0.07 -2.00
CA ASP A 89 5.62 0.77 -0.82
C ASP A 89 6.95 0.49 -0.08
N THR A 90 7.28 -0.80 0.11
CA THR A 90 8.53 -1.24 0.72
C THR A 90 9.75 -0.88 -0.13
N ILE A 91 9.69 -1.06 -1.46
CA ILE A 91 10.79 -0.65 -2.35
C ILE A 91 11.04 0.85 -2.25
N ALA A 92 9.99 1.67 -2.32
CA ALA A 92 10.14 3.12 -2.23
C ALA A 92 10.69 3.56 -0.87
N LEU A 93 10.26 2.90 0.22
CA LEU A 93 10.82 3.11 1.54
C LEU A 93 12.33 2.80 1.56
N LEU A 94 12.75 1.66 1.03
CA LEU A 94 14.17 1.26 0.99
C LEU A 94 15.01 2.23 0.16
N VAL A 95 14.50 2.72 -0.97
CA VAL A 95 15.17 3.71 -1.82
C VAL A 95 15.44 5.01 -1.06
N LEU A 96 14.58 5.40 -0.11
CA LEU A 96 14.76 6.58 0.73
C LEU A 96 15.57 6.28 2.00
N LEU A 97 15.30 5.14 2.64
CA LEU A 97 15.85 4.79 3.95
C LEU A 97 17.31 4.39 3.87
N ILE A 98 17.73 3.61 2.88
CA ILE A 98 19.13 3.17 2.75
C ILE A 98 20.08 4.37 2.58
N PRO A 99 19.89 5.31 1.64
CA PRO A 99 20.74 6.48 1.56
C PRO A 99 20.71 7.33 2.84
N PHE A 100 19.53 7.47 3.46
CA PHE A 100 19.39 8.22 4.70
C PHE A 100 20.22 7.59 5.84
N GLU A 101 20.13 6.28 6.05
CA GLU A 101 20.89 5.57 7.08
C GLU A 101 22.39 5.61 6.78
N VAL A 102 22.83 5.32 5.57
CA VAL A 102 24.25 5.31 5.20
C VAL A 102 24.90 6.68 5.31
N PHE A 103 24.25 7.75 4.80
CA PHE A 103 24.85 9.08 4.74
C PHE A 103 24.68 9.91 6.02
N ILE A 104 23.63 9.66 6.82
CA ILE A 104 23.31 10.48 7.99
C ILE A 104 23.65 9.77 9.29
N THR A 105 23.34 8.48 9.43
CA THR A 105 23.63 7.72 10.66
C THR A 105 24.93 6.95 10.59
N GLY A 106 25.42 6.63 9.39
CA GLY A 106 26.62 5.81 9.18
C GLY A 106 26.40 4.31 9.43
N GLU A 107 25.22 3.90 9.88
CA GLU A 107 24.91 2.52 10.23
C GLU A 107 23.54 2.13 9.60
N VAL A 108 23.50 0.94 8.99
CA VAL A 108 22.26 0.37 8.45
C VAL A 108 21.58 -0.45 9.53
N THR A 109 20.33 -0.12 9.86
CA THR A 109 19.60 -0.88 10.87
C THR A 109 19.30 -2.31 10.38
N TRP A 110 19.26 -3.26 11.30
CA TRP A 110 18.98 -4.65 10.96
C TRP A 110 17.60 -4.82 10.29
N VAL A 111 16.61 -3.97 10.62
CA VAL A 111 15.28 -3.96 9.99
C VAL A 111 15.39 -3.61 8.52
N THR A 112 16.15 -2.56 8.19
CA THR A 112 16.42 -2.16 6.80
C THR A 112 17.14 -3.27 6.05
N GLY A 113 18.12 -3.94 6.67
CA GLY A 113 18.79 -5.08 6.07
C GLY A 113 17.85 -6.24 5.74
N VAL A 114 16.99 -6.63 6.67
CA VAL A 114 15.99 -7.70 6.44
C VAL A 114 15.00 -7.32 5.34
N LEU A 115 14.49 -6.09 5.33
CA LEU A 115 13.58 -5.61 4.29
C LEU A 115 14.25 -5.59 2.92
N ALA A 116 15.52 -5.15 2.84
CA ALA A 116 16.29 -5.13 1.59
C ALA A 116 16.51 -6.54 1.04
N VAL A 117 16.92 -7.48 1.88
CA VAL A 117 17.09 -8.89 1.48
C VAL A 117 15.75 -9.48 1.01
N ALA A 118 14.67 -9.25 1.73
CA ALA A 118 13.34 -9.73 1.35
C ALA A 118 12.88 -9.15 0.00
N ALA A 119 13.11 -7.85 -0.24
CA ALA A 119 12.77 -7.19 -1.49
C ALA A 119 13.59 -7.73 -2.67
N ILE A 120 14.92 -7.90 -2.49
CA ILE A 120 15.81 -8.48 -3.51
C ILE A 120 15.39 -9.91 -3.84
N LEU A 121 15.09 -10.72 -2.81
CA LEU A 121 14.64 -12.09 -3.00
C LEU A 121 13.32 -12.16 -3.77
N ALA A 122 12.35 -11.29 -3.46
CA ALA A 122 11.08 -11.23 -4.17
C ALA A 122 11.25 -10.85 -5.65
N VAL A 123 12.12 -9.86 -5.95
CA VAL A 123 12.46 -9.48 -7.33
C VAL A 123 13.16 -10.63 -8.05
N PHE A 124 14.11 -11.28 -7.40
CA PHE A 124 14.84 -12.42 -7.96
C PHE A 124 13.90 -13.57 -8.31
N ILE A 125 13.00 -13.95 -7.39
CA ILE A 125 11.99 -15.00 -7.63
C ILE A 125 11.11 -14.59 -8.81
N PHE A 126 10.67 -13.33 -8.89
CA PHE A 126 9.81 -12.86 -9.96
C PHE A 126 10.50 -12.92 -11.33
N ILE A 127 11.78 -12.58 -11.42
CA ILE A 127 12.56 -12.62 -12.68
C ILE A 127 12.85 -14.06 -13.11
N VAL A 128 13.19 -14.94 -12.18
CA VAL A 128 13.64 -16.30 -12.48
C VAL A 128 12.48 -17.28 -12.71
N PHE A 129 11.29 -16.97 -12.14
CA PHE A 129 10.13 -17.85 -12.17
C PHE A 129 9.73 -18.33 -13.60
N PRO A 130 9.66 -17.49 -14.65
CA PRO A 130 9.28 -17.95 -15.98
C PRO A 130 10.23 -19.02 -16.55
N GLY A 131 11.53 -18.89 -16.28
CA GLY A 131 12.54 -19.87 -16.69
C GLY A 131 12.37 -21.20 -15.97
N ILE A 132 12.20 -21.13 -14.65
CA ILE A 132 11.95 -22.32 -13.82
C ILE A 132 10.66 -23.02 -14.25
N TYR A 133 9.57 -22.26 -14.44
CA TYR A 133 8.30 -22.81 -14.90
C TYR A 133 8.45 -23.57 -16.21
N THR A 134 9.07 -22.97 -17.20
CA THR A 134 9.24 -23.59 -18.53
C THR A 134 10.07 -24.87 -18.45
N TYR A 135 11.17 -24.83 -17.68
CA TYR A 135 12.02 -26.00 -17.48
C TYR A 135 11.30 -27.13 -16.75
N LEU A 136 10.66 -26.85 -15.61
CA LEU A 136 9.96 -27.86 -14.81
C LEU A 136 8.75 -28.44 -15.53
N ASN A 137 7.98 -27.61 -16.21
CA ASN A 137 6.83 -28.05 -16.98
C ASN A 137 7.25 -29.05 -18.07
N ARG A 138 8.28 -28.71 -18.85
CA ARG A 138 8.83 -29.58 -19.87
C ARG A 138 9.41 -30.88 -19.29
N TYR A 139 10.18 -30.78 -18.21
CA TYR A 139 10.78 -31.93 -17.55
C TYR A 139 9.75 -32.93 -17.02
N ILE A 140 8.67 -32.43 -16.37
CA ILE A 140 7.63 -33.29 -15.81
C ILE A 140 6.85 -33.98 -16.93
N ILE A 141 6.50 -33.25 -17.97
CA ILE A 141 5.74 -33.83 -19.11
C ILE A 141 6.54 -34.92 -19.82
N MET A 142 7.85 -34.71 -20.02
CA MET A 142 8.67 -35.65 -20.77
C MET A 142 9.13 -36.89 -19.98
N ASN A 143 9.32 -36.75 -18.67
CA ASN A 143 10.03 -37.76 -17.88
C ASN A 143 9.16 -38.48 -16.82
N LYS A 144 7.95 -38.02 -16.52
CA LYS A 144 7.17 -38.57 -15.43
C LYS A 144 5.66 -38.63 -15.70
N THR A 145 5.13 -39.86 -15.70
CA THR A 145 3.69 -40.16 -15.89
C THR A 145 2.96 -40.55 -14.58
N SER A 146 3.51 -40.22 -13.44
CA SER A 146 2.99 -40.60 -12.12
C SER A 146 1.86 -39.64 -11.66
N VAL A 147 0.92 -40.13 -10.84
CA VAL A 147 -0.14 -39.29 -10.20
C VAL A 147 0.45 -38.13 -9.43
N ARG A 148 1.59 -38.31 -8.76
CA ARG A 148 2.30 -37.25 -8.04
C ARG A 148 2.79 -36.14 -8.99
N SER A 149 3.26 -36.50 -10.19
CA SER A 149 3.71 -35.51 -11.18
C SER A 149 2.57 -34.66 -11.72
N MET A 150 1.36 -35.20 -11.84
CA MET A 150 0.15 -34.46 -12.20
C MET A 150 -0.24 -33.43 -11.14
N THR A 151 -0.08 -33.78 -9.84
CA THR A 151 -0.35 -32.84 -8.74
C THR A 151 0.65 -31.68 -8.75
N VAL A 152 1.94 -31.97 -8.97
CA VAL A 152 2.98 -30.94 -9.09
C VAL A 152 2.72 -30.04 -10.31
N LEU A 153 2.30 -30.60 -11.42
CA LEU A 153 1.98 -29.84 -12.64
C LEU A 153 0.81 -28.87 -12.39
N ARG A 154 -0.26 -29.32 -11.73
CA ARG A 154 -1.37 -28.44 -11.33
C ARG A 154 -0.91 -27.31 -10.43
N GLY A 155 -0.07 -27.62 -9.43
CA GLY A 155 0.52 -26.58 -8.56
C GLY A 155 1.35 -25.55 -9.35
N LEU A 156 2.10 -26.03 -10.32
CA LEU A 156 2.91 -25.17 -11.20
C LEU A 156 2.04 -24.28 -12.10
N GLU A 157 0.93 -24.78 -12.62
CA GLU A 157 -0.05 -24.00 -13.40
C GLU A 157 -0.73 -22.93 -12.55
N VAL A 158 -1.11 -23.27 -11.32
CA VAL A 158 -1.66 -22.28 -10.37
C VAL A 158 -0.64 -21.18 -10.07
N ALA A 159 0.62 -21.53 -9.81
CA ALA A 159 1.68 -20.56 -9.56
C ALA A 159 1.93 -19.66 -10.79
N LYS A 160 1.86 -20.24 -12.02
CA LYS A 160 1.95 -19.45 -13.24
C LYS A 160 0.77 -18.49 -13.39
N THR A 161 -0.43 -18.93 -13.11
CA THR A 161 -1.62 -18.06 -13.14
C THR A 161 -1.45 -16.87 -12.18
N TRP A 162 -0.92 -17.10 -10.97
CA TRP A 162 -0.63 -16.04 -10.01
C TRP A 162 0.46 -15.08 -10.51
N TYR A 163 1.52 -15.62 -11.09
CA TYR A 163 2.58 -14.81 -11.71
C TYR A 163 2.02 -13.92 -12.82
N ASP A 164 1.19 -14.47 -13.70
CA ASP A 164 0.59 -13.74 -14.82
C ASP A 164 -0.36 -12.63 -14.29
N TYR A 165 -1.10 -12.88 -13.20
CA TYR A 165 -1.90 -11.84 -12.53
C TYR A 165 -1.02 -10.69 -12.04
N VAL A 166 0.04 -10.99 -11.29
CA VAL A 166 0.95 -9.96 -10.77
C VAL A 166 1.58 -9.17 -11.92
N ARG A 167 2.07 -9.87 -12.95
CA ARG A 167 2.67 -9.26 -14.13
C ARG A 167 1.70 -8.31 -14.82
N ASN A 168 0.45 -8.70 -15.00
CA ASN A 168 -0.57 -7.88 -15.65
C ASN A 168 -0.92 -6.64 -14.82
N LEU A 169 -0.99 -6.76 -13.48
CA LEU A 169 -1.26 -5.64 -12.59
C LEU A 169 -0.22 -4.52 -12.67
N ILE A 170 1.05 -4.86 -12.96
CA ILE A 170 2.16 -3.89 -13.01
C ILE A 170 2.59 -3.51 -14.43
N SER A 171 2.18 -4.28 -15.44
CA SER A 171 2.61 -4.09 -16.82
C SER A 171 2.32 -2.69 -17.34
N GLY A 172 3.35 -2.02 -17.89
CA GLY A 172 3.27 -0.68 -18.44
C GLY A 172 3.10 0.47 -17.42
N ARG A 173 2.99 0.18 -16.11
CA ARG A 173 2.69 1.18 -15.08
C ARG A 173 3.68 1.22 -13.92
N TYR A 174 4.65 0.32 -13.90
CA TYR A 174 5.59 0.16 -12.78
C TYR A 174 6.35 1.46 -12.46
N ALA A 175 6.72 2.26 -13.46
CA ALA A 175 7.43 3.51 -13.25
C ALA A 175 6.56 4.54 -12.49
N LEU A 176 5.29 4.68 -12.88
CA LEU A 176 4.34 5.56 -12.18
C LEU A 176 4.03 5.07 -10.76
N ILE A 177 3.91 3.76 -10.59
CA ILE A 177 3.68 3.16 -9.27
C ILE A 177 4.86 3.46 -8.33
N ILE A 178 6.11 3.31 -8.79
CA ILE A 178 7.31 3.63 -8.01
C ILE A 178 7.35 5.14 -7.71
N LEU A 179 7.13 5.99 -8.71
CA LEU A 179 7.15 7.44 -8.54
C LEU A 179 6.12 7.91 -7.50
N LEU A 180 4.88 7.40 -7.56
CA LEU A 180 3.85 7.71 -6.58
C LEU A 180 4.19 7.18 -5.19
N SER A 181 4.86 6.02 -5.10
CA SER A 181 5.33 5.47 -3.83
C SER A 181 6.42 6.33 -3.21
N CYS A 182 7.40 6.76 -3.99
CA CYS A 182 8.45 7.69 -3.53
C CYS A 182 7.85 9.04 -3.11
N ALA A 183 6.94 9.60 -3.92
CA ALA A 183 6.26 10.85 -3.58
C ALA A 183 5.44 10.73 -2.27
N ALA A 184 4.76 9.60 -2.06
CA ALA A 184 4.03 9.35 -0.82
C ALA A 184 4.96 9.33 0.40
N TRP A 185 6.11 8.64 0.33
CA TRP A 185 7.07 8.57 1.44
C TRP A 185 7.77 9.90 1.71
N ILE A 186 8.15 10.66 0.67
CA ILE A 186 8.71 12.00 0.83
C ILE A 186 7.70 12.93 1.52
N ALA A 187 6.45 12.92 1.07
CA ALA A 187 5.39 13.71 1.69
C ALA A 187 5.11 13.25 3.14
N GLU A 188 5.11 11.93 3.40
CA GLU A 188 4.89 11.38 4.74
C GLU A 188 6.00 11.79 5.71
N THR A 189 7.27 11.76 5.27
CA THR A 189 8.40 12.27 6.05
C THR A 189 8.23 13.76 6.37
N GLY A 190 7.79 14.57 5.41
CA GLY A 190 7.48 15.98 5.62
C GLY A 190 6.35 16.20 6.62
N VAL A 191 5.29 15.40 6.56
CA VAL A 191 4.16 15.43 7.51
C VAL A 191 4.61 15.08 8.92
N LEU A 192 5.45 14.05 9.07
CA LEU A 192 6.02 13.64 10.36
C LEU A 192 6.93 14.72 10.94
N TRP A 193 7.75 15.35 10.11
CA TRP A 193 8.58 16.48 10.52
C TRP A 193 7.73 17.66 11.03
N CYS A 194 6.68 18.04 10.30
CA CYS A 194 5.74 19.09 10.74
C CYS A 194 5.08 18.73 12.08
N LEU A 195 4.60 17.48 12.23
CA LEU A 195 3.95 17.03 13.46
C LEU A 195 4.89 17.04 14.64
N SER A 196 6.12 16.58 14.46
CA SER A 196 7.16 16.57 15.48
C SER A 196 7.53 17.97 15.93
N SER A 197 7.69 18.90 14.97
CA SER A 197 7.96 20.30 15.23
C SER A 197 6.82 20.99 16.00
N MET A 198 5.57 20.68 15.67
CA MET A 198 4.40 21.19 16.37
C MET A 198 4.31 20.69 17.81
N ARG A 199 4.87 19.52 18.11
CA ARG A 199 4.90 18.93 19.45
C ARG A 199 6.19 19.21 20.22
N HIS A 200 7.09 20.04 19.70
CA HIS A 200 8.41 20.31 20.27
C HIS A 200 9.27 19.06 20.48
N MET A 201 9.06 18.05 19.64
CA MET A 201 9.85 16.81 19.65
C MET A 201 10.96 16.93 18.61
N ALA A 202 12.18 16.52 18.96
CA ALA A 202 13.26 16.48 17.98
C ALA A 202 12.96 15.40 16.94
N PHE A 203 12.85 15.79 15.68
CA PHE A 203 12.74 14.87 14.55
C PHE A 203 14.09 14.79 13.85
N GLY A 204 14.91 13.83 14.31
CA GLY A 204 16.21 13.51 13.72
C GLY A 204 16.21 12.15 13.04
N ALA A 205 17.38 11.73 12.61
CA ALA A 205 17.60 10.43 11.97
C ALA A 205 17.15 9.25 12.84
N SER A 206 17.45 9.29 14.13
CA SER A 206 17.04 8.28 15.11
C SER A 206 15.52 8.18 15.25
N ALA A 207 14.83 9.32 15.34
CA ALA A 207 13.37 9.35 15.46
C ALA A 207 12.66 8.81 14.20
N PHE A 208 13.23 9.05 13.02
CA PHE A 208 12.72 8.47 11.77
C PHE A 208 12.94 6.95 11.71
N SER A 209 14.13 6.48 12.08
CA SER A 209 14.42 5.03 12.20
C SER A 209 13.50 4.35 13.21
N GLU A 210 13.25 4.94 14.38
CA GLU A 210 12.30 4.43 15.38
C GLU A 210 10.86 4.39 14.84
N TYR A 211 10.45 5.40 14.08
CA TYR A 211 9.14 5.41 13.44
C TYR A 211 8.98 4.24 12.47
N ILE A 212 9.99 4.01 11.62
CA ILE A 212 9.98 2.88 10.67
C ILE A 212 10.00 1.54 11.41
N ALA A 213 10.87 1.38 12.40
CA ALA A 213 10.93 0.17 13.22
C ALA A 213 9.58 -0.11 13.93
N ALA A 214 8.92 0.93 14.46
CA ALA A 214 7.62 0.79 15.10
C ALA A 214 6.52 0.31 14.14
N ILE A 215 6.53 0.75 12.88
CA ILE A 215 5.59 0.28 11.85
C ILE A 215 5.76 -1.22 11.57
N PHE A 216 7.01 -1.71 11.49
CA PHE A 216 7.29 -3.10 11.12
C PHE A 216 7.28 -4.06 12.30
N MET A 217 7.71 -3.62 13.48
CA MET A 217 7.85 -4.45 14.68
C MET A 217 6.69 -4.32 15.68
N SER A 218 5.62 -3.60 15.32
CA SER A 218 4.50 -3.32 16.23
C SER A 218 4.95 -2.58 17.52
N GLY A 219 6.02 -1.80 17.40
CA GLY A 219 6.50 -0.92 18.49
C GLY A 219 5.60 0.28 18.68
N THR A 220 5.76 0.98 19.82
CA THR A 220 5.04 2.22 20.13
C THR A 220 6.01 3.40 20.10
N SER A 221 5.87 4.27 19.10
CA SER A 221 6.50 5.59 19.08
C SER A 221 5.45 6.65 19.39
N GLN A 222 5.80 7.67 20.18
CA GLN A 222 4.88 8.78 20.49
C GLN A 222 4.44 9.52 19.22
N VAL A 223 5.36 9.70 18.25
CA VAL A 223 5.07 10.34 16.98
C VAL A 223 4.12 9.47 16.15
N LEU A 224 4.39 8.15 16.08
CA LEU A 224 3.53 7.19 15.38
C LEU A 224 2.11 7.17 15.94
N THR A 225 1.98 7.12 17.27
CA THR A 225 0.67 7.11 17.94
C THR A 225 -0.12 8.38 17.64
N ALA A 226 0.53 9.55 17.75
CA ALA A 226 -0.10 10.82 17.42
C ALA A 226 -0.52 10.91 15.95
N TYR A 227 0.37 10.53 15.04
CA TYR A 227 0.10 10.50 13.60
C TYR A 227 -1.07 9.58 13.27
N THR A 228 -1.11 8.38 13.87
CA THR A 228 -2.18 7.40 13.65
C THR A 228 -3.54 7.94 14.10
N TRP A 229 -3.63 8.55 15.28
CA TRP A 229 -4.88 9.12 15.77
C TRP A 229 -5.38 10.30 14.93
N ILE A 230 -4.49 11.22 14.55
CA ILE A 230 -4.85 12.34 13.68
C ILE A 230 -5.28 11.83 12.30
N SER A 231 -4.54 10.89 11.73
CA SER A 231 -4.87 10.29 10.44
C SER A 231 -6.20 9.53 10.48
N ALA A 232 -6.46 8.76 11.54
CA ALA A 232 -7.72 8.05 11.72
C ALA A 232 -8.92 9.00 11.80
N THR A 233 -8.80 10.10 12.57
CA THR A 233 -9.88 11.10 12.65
C THR A 233 -10.13 11.78 11.31
N MET A 234 -9.09 12.22 10.61
CA MET A 234 -9.22 12.88 9.29
C MET A 234 -9.83 11.95 8.23
N ILE A 235 -9.32 10.72 8.11
CA ILE A 235 -9.85 9.73 7.17
C ILE A 235 -11.26 9.30 7.55
N GLY A 236 -11.55 9.17 8.85
CA GLY A 236 -12.89 8.89 9.37
C GLY A 236 -13.92 9.95 8.92
N VAL A 237 -13.59 11.24 9.11
CA VAL A 237 -14.42 12.35 8.65
C VAL A 237 -14.62 12.31 7.13
N LEU A 238 -13.55 12.14 6.34
CA LEU A 238 -13.64 12.03 4.90
C LEU A 238 -14.50 10.83 4.45
N THR A 239 -14.41 9.72 5.16
CA THR A 239 -15.23 8.53 4.89
C THR A 239 -16.71 8.82 5.13
N VAL A 240 -17.07 9.43 6.25
CA VAL A 240 -18.45 9.79 6.58
C VAL A 240 -19.01 10.78 5.56
N VAL A 241 -18.24 11.83 5.22
CA VAL A 241 -18.63 12.82 4.19
C VAL A 241 -18.82 12.14 2.83
N GLY A 242 -17.92 11.26 2.41
CA GLY A 242 -18.02 10.53 1.16
C GLY A 242 -19.31 9.66 1.08
N TYR A 243 -19.63 8.95 2.16
CA TYR A 243 -20.84 8.14 2.24
C TYR A 243 -22.12 9.00 2.25
N THR A 244 -22.16 10.11 2.98
CA THR A 244 -23.32 11.03 3.01
C THR A 244 -23.58 11.63 1.64
N ILE A 245 -22.56 12.08 0.93
CA ILE A 245 -22.70 12.58 -0.46
C ILE A 245 -23.25 11.47 -1.37
N CYS A 246 -22.78 10.23 -1.19
CA CYS A 246 -23.28 9.09 -1.95
C CYS A 246 -24.76 8.82 -1.70
N LEU A 247 -25.19 8.86 -0.45
CA LEU A 247 -26.60 8.64 -0.06
C LEU A 247 -27.54 9.75 -0.60
N ILE A 248 -27.11 11.01 -0.48
CA ILE A 248 -27.90 12.15 -0.99
C ILE A 248 -28.14 12.03 -2.51
N ARG A 249 -27.07 11.72 -3.27
CA ARG A 249 -27.19 11.54 -4.72
C ARG A 249 -28.07 10.35 -5.11
N ARG A 250 -28.02 9.23 -4.37
CA ARG A 250 -28.92 8.08 -4.61
C ARG A 250 -30.39 8.46 -4.40
N ARG A 251 -30.68 9.21 -3.33
CA ARG A 251 -32.04 9.69 -3.05
C ARG A 251 -32.55 10.67 -4.12
N GLY A 252 -31.67 11.57 -4.60
CA GLY A 252 -32.01 12.50 -5.69
C GLY A 252 -32.35 11.77 -7.01
N SER A 253 -31.54 10.77 -7.38
CA SER A 253 -31.80 9.97 -8.59
C SER A 253 -33.10 9.13 -8.53
N GLN A 254 -33.43 8.62 -7.33
CA GLN A 254 -34.72 7.90 -7.16
C GLN A 254 -35.96 8.80 -7.23
N LYS A 255 -35.85 10.06 -6.74
CA LYS A 255 -36.93 11.04 -6.88
C LYS A 255 -37.20 11.41 -8.35
N GLN A 256 -36.11 11.59 -9.13
CA GLN A 256 -36.27 11.88 -10.57
C GLN A 256 -36.87 10.71 -11.38
N LYS A 257 -36.60 9.44 -10.99
CA LYS A 257 -37.22 8.27 -11.64
C LYS A 257 -38.70 8.07 -11.28
N LYS A 258 -39.17 8.65 -10.16
CA LYS A 258 -40.61 8.60 -9.78
C LYS A 258 -41.41 9.74 -10.37
N LEU A 259 -40.79 10.77 -10.95
CA LEU A 259 -41.41 11.93 -11.58
C LEU A 259 -41.46 11.81 -13.12
N LYS A 260 -40.85 10.76 -13.68
CA LYS A 260 -40.99 10.32 -15.07
C LYS A 260 -41.88 9.07 -15.14
#